data_4ce4e9d4976314f82aeb2f5ac00a6119
#
_entry.id   4ce4e9d4976314f82aeb2f5ac00a6119
#
_cell.length_a   1.000
_cell.length_b   1.000
_cell.length_c   1.000
_cell.angle_alpha   90.00
_cell.angle_beta   90.00
_cell.angle_gamma   90.00
#
_symmetry.space_group_name_H-M   'P 1'
#
loop_
_entity.id
_entity.type
_entity.pdbx_description
1 polymer ?
#
loop_
_entity_poly.entity_id
_entity_poly.type
_entity_poly.pdbx_seq_one_letter_code
_entity_poly.pdbx_strand_id
1 'polypeptide(L)'
;TESARYLRKAPTAADIKSIWVGLRPLVKPPEEEGTNTKAISREHTVLVSHSGLVTVTGGKWTTYRAMAEDVLAHCAARKLVTERPAGVTVHLPLVGAGAGAAAPLSQAPGLHSYGDEQAHVRQLDGQGVELCPGLTEAMVRFAARFEYAVTVEDVLARRPRLLFLDARLAAALAPRVSE
;
A
#
# COMPACT_ATOMS: atom_id res chain seq x y z
N THR A 1 -24.98 16.99 -5.81
CA THR A 1 -23.55 16.67 -5.70
C THR A 1 -22.95 16.53 -7.08
N GLU A 2 -21.65 16.84 -7.25
CA GLU A 2 -20.96 16.78 -8.55
C GLU A 2 -21.00 15.39 -9.16
N SER A 3 -20.83 14.35 -8.34
CA SER A 3 -20.91 12.93 -8.75
C SER A 3 -22.24 12.56 -9.43
N ALA A 4 -23.34 13.23 -9.09
CA ALA A 4 -24.63 12.98 -9.71
C ALA A 4 -24.69 13.33 -11.21
N ARG A 5 -23.73 14.13 -11.70
CA ARG A 5 -23.64 14.49 -13.12
C ARG A 5 -23.02 13.39 -13.99
N TYR A 6 -22.25 12.50 -13.37
CA TYR A 6 -21.46 11.48 -14.08
C TYR A 6 -21.96 10.06 -13.82
N LEU A 7 -22.66 9.84 -12.72
CA LEU A 7 -23.15 8.52 -12.35
C LEU A 7 -24.62 8.36 -12.73
N ARG A 8 -24.97 7.19 -13.26
CA ARG A 8 -26.36 6.85 -13.61
C ARG A 8 -27.31 6.92 -12.41
N LYS A 9 -26.83 6.62 -11.21
CA LYS A 9 -27.53 6.77 -9.94
C LYS A 9 -26.71 7.68 -9.02
N ALA A 10 -27.30 8.77 -8.57
CA ALA A 10 -26.65 9.68 -7.64
C ALA A 10 -26.45 9.00 -6.27
N PRO A 11 -25.25 9.00 -5.69
CA PRO A 11 -25.03 8.47 -4.36
C PRO A 11 -25.68 9.36 -3.29
N THR A 12 -26.18 8.73 -2.25
CA THR A 12 -26.78 9.34 -1.06
C THR A 12 -25.91 9.08 0.18
N ALA A 13 -26.23 9.71 1.30
CA ALA A 13 -25.54 9.42 2.57
C ALA A 13 -25.70 7.96 3.02
N ALA A 14 -26.79 7.29 2.64
CA ALA A 14 -27.03 5.88 2.94
C ALA A 14 -26.10 4.92 2.16
N ASP A 15 -25.54 5.38 1.04
CA ASP A 15 -24.62 4.60 0.22
C ASP A 15 -23.16 4.66 0.76
N ILE A 16 -22.89 5.47 1.79
CA ILE A 16 -21.56 5.58 2.40
C ILE A 16 -21.30 4.34 3.26
N LYS A 17 -20.33 3.55 2.86
CA LYS A 17 -19.93 2.31 3.55
C LYS A 17 -18.75 2.50 4.49
N SER A 18 -17.89 3.50 4.21
CA SER A 18 -16.73 3.81 5.02
C SER A 18 -16.33 5.27 4.89
N ILE A 19 -15.78 5.85 5.96
CA ILE A 19 -15.21 7.21 5.97
C ILE A 19 -13.89 7.15 6.71
N TRP A 20 -12.85 7.71 6.14
CA TRP A 20 -11.53 7.79 6.77
C TRP A 20 -10.82 9.08 6.42
N VAL A 21 -9.81 9.41 7.20
CA VAL A 21 -8.93 10.55 6.98
C VAL A 21 -7.48 10.13 7.20
N GLY A 22 -6.57 10.74 6.48
CA GLY A 22 -5.13 10.57 6.65
C GLY A 22 -4.42 11.91 6.65
N LEU A 23 -3.36 12.02 7.44
CA LEU A 23 -2.47 13.18 7.46
C LEU A 23 -1.27 12.91 6.57
N ARG A 24 -0.87 13.90 5.77
CA ARG A 24 0.37 13.87 4.99
C ARG A 24 1.44 14.70 5.70
N PRO A 25 2.59 14.12 6.04
CA PRO A 25 3.75 14.91 6.38
C PRO A 25 4.25 15.62 5.13
N LEU A 26 4.34 16.93 5.17
CA LEU A 26 4.95 17.76 4.14
C LEU A 26 6.24 18.34 4.69
N VAL A 27 7.29 18.33 3.88
CA VAL A 27 8.57 18.93 4.25
C VAL A 27 8.66 20.30 3.63
N LYS A 28 8.84 21.29 4.48
CA LYS A 28 9.13 22.65 4.03
C LYS A 28 10.63 22.76 3.75
N PRO A 29 11.02 23.12 2.51
CA PRO A 29 12.41 23.41 2.20
C PRO A 29 12.95 24.53 3.11
N PRO A 30 14.24 24.49 3.49
CA PRO A 30 14.83 25.51 4.37
C PRO A 30 14.74 26.94 3.83
N GLU A 31 14.64 27.08 2.51
CA GLU A 31 14.66 28.38 1.79
C GLU A 31 13.27 29.00 1.58
N GLU A 32 12.19 28.29 1.90
CA GLU A 32 10.83 28.82 1.72
C GLU A 32 10.34 29.54 2.99
N GLU A 33 10.34 30.87 2.97
CA GLU A 33 9.61 31.69 3.95
C GLU A 33 8.14 31.82 3.54
N GLY A 34 7.24 31.21 4.29
CA GLY A 34 5.79 31.32 4.06
C GLY A 34 4.97 30.22 4.73
N THR A 35 3.71 30.50 5.00
CA THR A 35 2.75 29.57 5.64
C THR A 35 1.84 28.84 4.64
N ASN A 36 2.03 29.07 3.33
CA ASN A 36 1.16 28.48 2.31
C ASN A 36 1.48 27.01 2.06
N THR A 37 0.86 26.11 2.80
CA THR A 37 1.02 24.66 2.66
C THR A 37 0.58 24.10 1.31
N LYS A 38 -0.19 24.85 0.51
CA LYS A 38 -0.60 24.43 -0.84
C LYS A 38 0.54 24.53 -1.86
N ALA A 39 1.52 25.38 -1.61
CA ALA A 39 2.70 25.58 -2.46
C ALA A 39 3.85 24.61 -2.13
N ILE A 40 3.82 23.92 -0.99
CA ILE A 40 4.88 22.99 -0.59
C ILE A 40 4.94 21.83 -1.58
N SER A 41 6.15 21.59 -2.12
CA SER A 41 6.42 20.48 -3.04
C SER A 41 6.01 19.15 -2.43
N ARG A 42 5.42 18.28 -3.26
CA ARG A 42 5.07 16.90 -2.91
C ARG A 42 6.09 15.90 -3.47
N GLU A 43 7.19 16.40 -4.00
CA GLU A 43 8.31 15.57 -4.44
C GLU A 43 9.08 15.05 -3.22
N HIS A 44 9.83 13.99 -3.40
CA HIS A 44 10.67 13.49 -2.34
C HIS A 44 11.92 14.35 -2.21
N THR A 45 12.45 14.39 -1.01
CA THR A 45 13.70 15.07 -0.68
C THR A 45 14.63 14.09 0.01
N VAL A 46 15.88 14.05 -0.45
CA VAL A 46 16.93 13.24 0.17
C VAL A 46 17.92 14.18 0.85
N LEU A 47 18.08 14.02 2.14
CA LEU A 47 19.01 14.79 2.95
C LEU A 47 20.08 13.86 3.52
N VAL A 48 21.34 14.28 3.45
CA VAL A 48 22.45 13.56 4.09
C VAL A 48 23.11 14.51 5.08
N SER A 49 23.00 14.20 6.36
CA SER A 49 23.58 15.00 7.42
C SER A 49 25.10 14.89 7.43
N HIS A 50 25.76 15.78 8.19
CA HIS A 50 27.21 15.74 8.38
C HIS A 50 27.69 14.44 9.03
N SER A 51 26.86 13.84 9.89
CA SER A 51 27.14 12.53 10.52
C SER A 51 26.93 11.32 9.61
N GLY A 52 26.47 11.52 8.36
CA GLY A 52 26.17 10.43 7.42
C GLY A 52 24.75 9.87 7.56
N LEU A 53 23.89 10.42 8.42
CA LEU A 53 22.49 10.01 8.48
C LEU A 53 21.78 10.43 7.18
N VAL A 54 21.17 9.46 6.51
CA VAL A 54 20.38 9.68 5.30
C VAL A 54 18.91 9.74 5.67
N THR A 55 18.26 10.84 5.31
CA THR A 55 16.83 11.04 5.52
C THR A 55 16.13 11.19 4.18
N VAL A 56 15.10 10.40 3.93
CA VAL A 56 14.21 10.56 2.78
C VAL A 56 12.80 10.86 3.28
N THR A 57 12.16 11.85 2.68
CA THR A 57 10.84 12.29 3.07
C THR A 57 10.05 12.85 1.88
N GLY A 58 8.72 12.91 1.99
CA GLY A 58 7.86 13.32 0.89
C GLY A 58 7.67 12.23 -0.17
N GLY A 59 7.40 12.65 -1.41
CA GLY A 59 7.19 11.76 -2.54
C GLY A 59 5.81 11.10 -2.60
N LYS A 60 5.70 10.10 -3.47
CA LYS A 60 4.46 9.37 -3.73
C LYS A 60 4.73 7.87 -3.74
N TRP A 61 3.76 7.10 -3.27
CA TRP A 61 3.85 5.65 -3.35
C TRP A 61 4.09 5.12 -4.78
N THR A 62 3.53 5.78 -5.78
CA THR A 62 3.69 5.40 -7.19
C THR A 62 5.11 5.60 -7.74
N THR A 63 5.98 6.34 -7.06
CA THR A 63 7.35 6.63 -7.47
C THR A 63 8.39 6.01 -6.55
N TYR A 64 7.99 5.10 -5.63
CA TYR A 64 8.87 4.55 -4.59
C TYR A 64 10.16 3.91 -5.13
N ARG A 65 10.09 3.23 -6.29
CA ARG A 65 11.26 2.61 -6.92
C ARG A 65 12.29 3.69 -7.36
N ALA A 66 11.82 4.73 -8.06
CA ALA A 66 12.68 5.84 -8.48
C ALA A 66 13.24 6.60 -7.27
N MET A 67 12.43 6.78 -6.22
CA MET A 67 12.89 7.36 -4.96
C MET A 67 14.02 6.56 -4.33
N ALA A 68 13.90 5.22 -4.32
CA ALA A 68 14.93 4.33 -3.78
C ALA A 68 16.24 4.43 -4.58
N GLU A 69 16.18 4.48 -5.90
CA GLU A 69 17.35 4.68 -6.76
C GLU A 69 18.02 6.03 -6.50
N ASP A 70 17.24 7.08 -6.33
CA ASP A 70 17.76 8.42 -6.02
C ASP A 70 18.44 8.47 -4.64
N VAL A 71 17.85 7.84 -3.62
CA VAL A 71 18.49 7.70 -2.30
C VAL A 71 19.83 7.00 -2.41
N LEU A 72 19.92 5.90 -3.17
CA LEU A 72 21.17 5.16 -3.35
C LEU A 72 22.20 5.98 -4.12
N ALA A 73 21.79 6.77 -5.11
CA ALA A 73 22.67 7.69 -5.83
C ALA A 73 23.27 8.76 -4.90
N HIS A 74 22.44 9.35 -4.01
CA HIS A 74 22.92 10.30 -2.99
C HIS A 74 23.90 9.63 -2.02
N CYS A 75 23.63 8.40 -1.61
CA CYS A 75 24.54 7.63 -0.75
C CYS A 75 25.89 7.34 -1.44
N ALA A 76 25.86 6.94 -2.71
CA ALA A 76 27.05 6.69 -3.49
C ALA A 76 27.91 7.95 -3.70
N ALA A 77 27.26 9.07 -4.05
CA ALA A 77 27.93 10.38 -4.18
C ALA A 77 28.65 10.82 -2.89
N ARG A 78 28.14 10.40 -1.72
CA ARG A 78 28.76 10.64 -0.39
C ARG A 78 29.69 9.50 0.04
N LYS A 79 29.94 8.50 -0.81
CA LYS A 79 30.79 7.31 -0.52
C LYS A 79 30.29 6.49 0.69
N LEU A 80 29.01 6.55 0.98
CA LEU A 80 28.37 5.75 2.05
C LEU A 80 28.09 4.32 1.58
N VAL A 81 27.93 4.13 0.27
CA VAL A 81 27.76 2.81 -0.38
C VAL A 81 28.56 2.78 -1.69
N THR A 82 28.85 1.57 -2.17
CA THR A 82 29.47 1.39 -3.48
C THR A 82 28.47 1.72 -4.58
N GLU A 83 28.91 2.50 -5.56
CA GLU A 83 28.10 2.83 -6.73
C GLU A 83 27.69 1.57 -7.49
N ARG A 84 26.46 1.52 -7.94
CA ARG A 84 25.86 0.45 -8.73
C ARG A 84 25.28 1.02 -10.01
N PRO A 85 25.18 0.23 -11.10
CA PRO A 85 24.50 0.68 -12.31
C PRO A 85 23.06 1.10 -12.01
N ALA A 86 22.64 2.25 -12.56
CA ALA A 86 21.26 2.72 -12.44
C ALA A 86 20.29 1.84 -13.25
N GLY A 87 19.02 1.85 -12.86
CA GLY A 87 17.94 1.22 -13.62
C GLY A 87 17.84 -0.29 -13.47
N VAL A 88 18.67 -0.95 -12.68
CA VAL A 88 18.63 -2.43 -12.49
C VAL A 88 17.31 -2.90 -11.90
N THR A 89 16.60 -2.07 -11.16
CA THR A 89 15.31 -2.38 -10.53
C THR A 89 14.11 -2.22 -11.45
N VAL A 90 14.28 -1.66 -12.65
CA VAL A 90 13.16 -1.42 -13.59
C VAL A 90 12.48 -2.73 -13.99
N HIS A 91 13.24 -3.78 -14.16
CA HIS A 91 12.75 -5.11 -14.57
C HIS A 91 12.79 -6.14 -13.42
N LEU A 92 13.05 -5.70 -12.19
CA LEU A 92 13.05 -6.59 -11.04
C LEU A 92 11.61 -7.02 -10.72
N PRO A 93 11.25 -8.30 -10.84
CA PRO A 93 9.93 -8.76 -10.47
C PRO A 93 9.75 -8.66 -8.94
N LEU A 94 8.61 -8.17 -8.51
CA LEU A 94 8.22 -8.23 -7.10
C LEU A 94 7.74 -9.65 -6.75
N VAL A 95 7.78 -9.99 -5.47
CA VAL A 95 7.18 -11.24 -4.97
C VAL A 95 5.71 -11.30 -5.39
N GLY A 96 5.28 -12.43 -5.91
CA GLY A 96 3.94 -12.61 -6.46
C GLY A 96 3.74 -12.11 -7.90
N ALA A 97 4.71 -11.40 -8.48
CA ALA A 97 4.63 -10.88 -9.86
C ALA A 97 5.12 -11.92 -10.88
N GLY A 98 4.45 -13.04 -10.99
CA GLY A 98 4.82 -14.07 -11.92
C GLY A 98 4.49 -13.79 -13.39
N ALA A 99 4.88 -14.71 -14.28
CA ALA A 99 4.68 -14.61 -15.72
C ALA A 99 3.21 -14.78 -16.17
N GLY A 100 2.28 -15.02 -15.25
CA GLY A 100 0.86 -15.18 -15.54
C GLY A 100 0.17 -13.88 -15.96
N ALA A 101 -0.95 -14.00 -16.66
CA ALA A 101 -1.76 -12.84 -16.99
C ALA A 101 -2.27 -12.16 -15.71
N ALA A 102 -2.01 -10.85 -15.58
CA ALA A 102 -2.51 -10.07 -14.47
C ALA A 102 -4.05 -10.02 -14.49
N ALA A 103 -4.67 -10.22 -13.35
CA ALA A 103 -6.10 -10.00 -13.21
C ALA A 103 -6.44 -8.52 -13.46
N PRO A 104 -7.57 -8.22 -14.13
CA PRO A 104 -7.95 -6.85 -14.39
C PRO A 104 -8.23 -6.12 -13.07
N LEU A 105 -7.91 -4.81 -13.02
CA LEU A 105 -8.13 -3.97 -11.83
C LEU A 105 -9.61 -3.89 -11.41
N SER A 106 -10.52 -4.17 -12.31
CA SER A 106 -11.97 -4.24 -12.04
C SER A 106 -12.40 -5.52 -11.32
N GLN A 107 -11.55 -6.52 -11.24
CA GLN A 107 -11.84 -7.75 -10.51
C GLN A 107 -11.81 -7.47 -9.00
N ALA A 108 -12.86 -7.90 -8.31
CA ALA A 108 -12.92 -7.78 -6.86
C ALA A 108 -11.73 -8.50 -6.19
N PRO A 109 -11.19 -7.97 -5.08
CA PRO A 109 -10.10 -8.61 -4.36
C PRO A 109 -10.40 -10.09 -4.04
N GLY A 110 -9.36 -10.91 -4.05
CA GLY A 110 -9.47 -12.34 -3.80
C GLY A 110 -8.12 -13.04 -3.92
N LEU A 111 -8.14 -14.35 -4.03
CA LEU A 111 -6.91 -15.16 -4.09
C LEU A 111 -5.95 -14.75 -5.23
N HIS A 112 -6.49 -14.30 -6.37
CA HIS A 112 -5.67 -13.81 -7.49
C HIS A 112 -4.76 -12.63 -7.13
N SER A 113 -5.08 -11.87 -6.08
CA SER A 113 -4.26 -10.75 -5.60
C SER A 113 -2.90 -11.18 -5.06
N TYR A 114 -2.73 -12.46 -4.76
CA TYR A 114 -1.46 -13.03 -4.29
C TYR A 114 -0.52 -13.44 -5.43
N GLY A 115 -0.95 -13.32 -6.69
CA GLY A 115 -0.12 -13.70 -7.84
C GLY A 115 0.41 -15.12 -7.72
N ASP A 116 1.72 -15.34 -7.84
CA ASP A 116 2.35 -16.67 -7.74
C ASP A 116 2.27 -17.28 -6.35
N GLU A 117 2.08 -16.48 -5.30
CA GLU A 117 1.94 -16.96 -3.92
C GLU A 117 0.60 -17.62 -3.64
N GLN A 118 -0.36 -17.59 -4.59
CA GLN A 118 -1.64 -18.30 -4.48
C GLN A 118 -1.46 -19.77 -4.07
N ALA A 119 -0.42 -20.43 -4.58
CA ALA A 119 -0.14 -21.82 -4.25
C ALA A 119 0.14 -22.01 -2.76
N HIS A 120 0.87 -21.09 -2.14
CA HIS A 120 1.16 -21.11 -0.71
C HIS A 120 -0.10 -20.84 0.12
N VAL A 121 -0.92 -19.87 -0.29
CA VAL A 121 -2.19 -19.59 0.39
C VAL A 121 -3.11 -20.82 0.35
N ARG A 122 -3.17 -21.53 -0.78
CA ARG A 122 -3.99 -22.74 -0.93
C ARG A 122 -3.54 -23.94 -0.07
N GLN A 123 -2.29 -23.94 0.39
CA GLN A 123 -1.79 -25.01 1.25
C GLN A 123 -2.11 -24.78 2.73
N LEU A 124 -2.62 -23.60 3.09
CA LEU A 124 -2.99 -23.29 4.48
C LEU A 124 -4.40 -23.79 4.79
N ASP A 125 -4.58 -24.17 6.04
CA ASP A 125 -5.92 -24.53 6.56
C ASP A 125 -6.89 -23.36 6.38
N GLY A 126 -8.15 -23.68 6.13
CA GLY A 126 -9.21 -22.68 5.96
C GLY A 126 -9.34 -22.10 4.57
N GLN A 127 -8.70 -22.71 3.53
CA GLN A 127 -8.85 -22.25 2.15
C GLN A 127 -10.30 -22.29 1.64
N GLY A 128 -11.08 -23.28 2.09
CA GLY A 128 -12.51 -23.45 1.76
C GLY A 128 -13.45 -22.68 2.70
N VAL A 129 -12.94 -21.98 3.69
CA VAL A 129 -13.74 -21.22 4.65
C VAL A 129 -13.71 -19.75 4.26
N GLU A 130 -14.76 -19.32 3.58
CA GLU A 130 -14.92 -17.92 3.19
C GLU A 130 -15.51 -17.11 4.35
N LEU A 131 -14.82 -16.03 4.72
CA LEU A 131 -15.27 -15.07 5.74
C LEU A 131 -16.19 -14.01 5.15
N CYS A 132 -15.85 -13.55 3.96
CA CYS A 132 -16.69 -12.74 3.09
C CYS A 132 -16.19 -12.88 1.65
N PRO A 133 -16.94 -12.39 0.62
CA PRO A 133 -16.52 -12.50 -0.77
C PRO A 133 -15.08 -12.02 -0.97
N GLY A 134 -14.21 -12.94 -1.37
CA GLY A 134 -12.80 -12.68 -1.65
C GLY A 134 -11.85 -12.69 -0.45
N LEU A 135 -12.30 -13.07 0.74
CA LEU A 135 -11.47 -13.26 1.93
C LEU A 135 -11.74 -14.63 2.57
N THR A 136 -10.72 -15.46 2.65
CA THR A 136 -10.78 -16.77 3.33
C THR A 136 -9.94 -16.79 4.60
N GLU A 137 -10.19 -17.77 5.49
CA GLU A 137 -9.33 -17.97 6.66
C GLU A 137 -7.88 -18.27 6.29
N ALA A 138 -7.63 -18.97 5.19
CA ALA A 138 -6.27 -19.22 4.70
C ALA A 138 -5.53 -17.90 4.37
N MET A 139 -6.22 -16.90 3.82
CA MET A 139 -5.63 -15.58 3.56
C MET A 139 -5.29 -14.85 4.87
N VAL A 140 -6.12 -14.98 5.90
CA VAL A 140 -5.83 -14.43 7.23
C VAL A 140 -4.59 -15.08 7.82
N ARG A 141 -4.50 -16.41 7.77
CA ARG A 141 -3.32 -17.17 8.25
C ARG A 141 -2.07 -16.83 7.46
N PHE A 142 -2.20 -16.63 6.15
CA PHE A 142 -1.09 -16.20 5.31
C PHE A 142 -0.61 -14.81 5.72
N ALA A 143 -1.51 -13.87 5.91
CA ALA A 143 -1.18 -12.52 6.37
C ALA A 143 -0.43 -12.52 7.71
N ALA A 144 -0.88 -13.33 8.68
CA ALA A 144 -0.24 -13.43 9.98
C ALA A 144 1.15 -14.09 9.93
N ARG A 145 1.32 -15.12 9.09
CA ARG A 145 2.57 -15.91 9.04
C ARG A 145 3.64 -15.31 8.12
N PHE A 146 3.24 -14.68 7.01
CA PHE A 146 4.14 -14.32 5.93
C PHE A 146 4.11 -12.82 5.59
N GLU A 147 3.11 -12.07 6.06
CA GLU A 147 2.97 -10.65 5.73
C GLU A 147 2.98 -9.72 6.95
N TYR A 148 3.46 -10.19 8.09
CA TYR A 148 3.61 -9.41 9.32
C TYR A 148 2.29 -8.79 9.83
N ALA A 149 1.13 -9.40 9.57
CA ALA A 149 -0.11 -8.98 10.21
C ALA A 149 -0.10 -9.40 11.68
N VAL A 150 -0.10 -8.43 12.59
CA VAL A 150 -0.05 -8.63 14.05
C VAL A 150 -1.40 -8.38 14.68
N THR A 151 -2.20 -7.53 14.09
CA THR A 151 -3.52 -7.14 14.56
C THR A 151 -4.61 -7.47 13.55
N VAL A 152 -5.85 -7.57 14.01
CA VAL A 152 -7.04 -7.70 13.16
C VAL A 152 -7.13 -6.54 12.16
N GLU A 153 -6.73 -5.34 12.58
CA GLU A 153 -6.67 -4.17 11.70
C GLU A 153 -5.64 -4.36 10.58
N ASP A 154 -4.49 -4.97 10.85
CA ASP A 154 -3.50 -5.25 9.82
C ASP A 154 -4.06 -6.13 8.72
N VAL A 155 -4.92 -7.09 9.06
CA VAL A 155 -5.62 -7.90 8.07
C VAL A 155 -6.68 -7.06 7.36
N LEU A 156 -7.69 -6.56 8.08
CA LEU A 156 -8.90 -5.98 7.47
C LEU A 156 -8.67 -4.65 6.76
N ALA A 157 -7.71 -3.84 7.23
CA ALA A 157 -7.41 -2.54 6.64
C ALA A 157 -6.31 -2.60 5.56
N ARG A 158 -5.31 -3.50 5.71
CA ARG A 158 -4.06 -3.43 4.93
C ARG A 158 -3.90 -4.55 3.90
N ARG A 159 -4.71 -5.62 3.93
CA ARG A 159 -4.69 -6.72 2.93
C ARG A 159 -5.89 -6.63 2.00
N PRO A 160 -7.09 -7.13 2.34
CA PRO A 160 -8.26 -6.96 1.49
C PRO A 160 -8.78 -5.52 1.49
N ARG A 161 -8.31 -4.68 2.40
CA ARG A 161 -8.73 -3.28 2.60
C ARG A 161 -10.23 -3.14 2.89
N LEU A 162 -10.83 -4.18 3.46
CA LEU A 162 -12.26 -4.24 3.74
C LEU A 162 -12.74 -3.09 4.62
N LEU A 163 -11.90 -2.67 5.59
CA LEU A 163 -12.23 -1.54 6.46
C LEU A 163 -12.52 -0.25 5.67
N PHE A 164 -11.86 -0.04 4.54
CA PHE A 164 -12.08 1.11 3.67
C PHE A 164 -13.23 0.91 2.68
N LEU A 165 -13.54 -0.34 2.32
CA LEU A 165 -14.58 -0.68 1.37
C LEU A 165 -15.94 -0.84 2.02
N ASP A 166 -16.00 -1.45 3.22
CA ASP A 166 -17.20 -1.66 4.01
C ASP A 166 -16.84 -1.80 5.50
N ALA A 167 -16.82 -0.69 6.22
CA ALA A 167 -16.42 -0.65 7.63
C ALA A 167 -17.36 -1.46 8.55
N ARG A 168 -18.63 -1.57 8.20
CA ARG A 168 -19.60 -2.36 9.00
C ARG A 168 -19.32 -3.86 8.86
N LEU A 169 -19.07 -4.31 7.63
CA LEU A 169 -18.69 -5.70 7.38
C LEU A 169 -17.35 -6.02 8.04
N ALA A 170 -16.36 -5.14 7.96
CA ALA A 170 -15.06 -5.31 8.61
C ALA A 170 -15.23 -5.46 10.13
N ALA A 171 -16.03 -4.61 10.77
CA ALA A 171 -16.31 -4.70 12.20
C ALA A 171 -17.02 -6.02 12.58
N ALA A 172 -17.97 -6.48 11.76
CA ALA A 172 -18.66 -7.73 11.99
C ALA A 172 -17.75 -8.97 11.88
N LEU A 173 -16.72 -8.89 11.02
CA LEU A 173 -15.75 -9.99 10.82
C LEU A 173 -14.59 -9.97 11.81
N ALA A 174 -14.36 -8.87 12.52
CA ALA A 174 -13.22 -8.72 13.42
C ALA A 174 -13.08 -9.86 14.46
N PRO A 175 -14.15 -10.35 15.11
CA PRO A 175 -14.05 -11.49 16.03
C PRO A 175 -13.53 -12.76 15.34
N ARG A 176 -14.00 -13.07 14.14
CA ARG A 176 -13.59 -14.26 13.38
C ARG A 176 -12.16 -14.17 12.86
N VAL A 177 -11.68 -12.98 12.56
CA VAL A 177 -10.29 -12.75 12.13
C VAL A 177 -9.32 -12.85 13.29
N SER A 178 -9.79 -12.68 14.54
CA SER A 178 -8.95 -12.77 15.74
C SER A 178 -8.76 -14.21 16.26
N GLU A 179 -9.57 -15.17 15.83
CA GLU A 179 -9.47 -16.61 16.13
C GLU A 179 -8.34 -17.28 15.36
#